data_c6d4c8538e0a4090c811386c1a3d4f5b
#
_entry.id   c6d4c8538e0a4090c811386c1a3d4f5b
#
_cell.length_a   1.000
_cell.length_b   1.000
_cell.length_c   1.000
_cell.angle_alpha   90.00
_cell.angle_beta   90.00
_cell.angle_gamma   90.00
#
_symmetry.space_group_name_H-M   'P 1'
#
loop_
_entity.id
_entity.type
_entity.pdbx_description
1 polymer ?
#
loop_
_entity_poly.entity_id
_entity_poly.type
_entity_poly.pdbx_seq_one_letter_code
_entity_poly.pdbx_strand_id
1 'polypeptide(L)'
;VLEARDVLGGKVAAWKDEDGDWYETGLHIFFGAYPNMLQLFKELDIEDRLQWKSHSMIFNQPSEPGTYSRFDFPDIPAPINGVSAILSNNDMLSWNEKILFGLGLVPAMLRGQKYIEKCDTKSWTEWLKEHNIPERVNDEVFIAMSKALNFIGPDEISSTVLLTALNRFLQEKNGSKMAFLDGAPPERLCQPMVDYITARGGEVHLKSPLRQINLNEDSTVKSFTIASLDDNEKKELTADAYVSAMPVDLFKLIIPKQWQGIESFSKLDGLNGVPVINIHLWFDKKLTDIDHLLFSRSPLLSVYADMSITCKEYEDPNRSMLELVFAPAKDWINKSDQDIVDATMEELKKLFPNHFMGDNKTKLRKYKVVKTPRSVYKAVPGCQEFRPSQRSPIKNFFLAGDYTMQKYLASMEGAVLSGKLCAESINKEYSQKEKNIS
;
A
#
# COMPACT_ATOMS: atom_id res chain seq x y z
N VAL A 1 -15.83 13.89 -9.54
CA VAL A 1 -15.37 12.89 -8.53
C VAL A 1 -16.12 13.15 -7.23
N LEU A 2 -16.55 12.07 -6.55
CA LEU A 2 -17.25 12.13 -5.26
C LEU A 2 -16.39 11.45 -4.19
N GLU A 3 -16.18 12.10 -3.07
CA GLU A 3 -15.50 11.57 -1.90
C GLU A 3 -16.40 11.74 -0.66
N ALA A 4 -16.51 10.69 0.14
CA ALA A 4 -17.37 10.70 1.33
C ALA A 4 -16.79 11.52 2.49
N ARG A 5 -15.46 11.60 2.60
CA ARG A 5 -14.76 12.30 3.66
C ARG A 5 -14.50 13.76 3.29
N ASP A 6 -14.01 14.51 4.24
CA ASP A 6 -13.53 15.88 4.09
C ASP A 6 -12.11 15.97 3.53
N VAL A 7 -11.46 14.83 3.28
CA VAL A 7 -10.09 14.70 2.77
C VAL A 7 -10.02 13.70 1.63
N LEU A 8 -9.20 14.00 0.64
CA LEU A 8 -8.85 13.10 -0.46
C LEU A 8 -7.77 12.09 -0.05
N GLY A 9 -7.55 11.11 -0.91
CA GLY A 9 -6.44 10.17 -0.79
C GLY A 9 -6.87 8.73 -0.48
N GLY A 10 -8.10 8.52 0.00
CA GLY A 10 -8.52 7.16 0.33
C GLY A 10 -7.59 6.50 1.35
N LYS A 11 -6.82 5.51 0.92
CA LYS A 11 -5.84 4.81 1.77
C LYS A 11 -4.51 5.57 1.95
N VAL A 12 -4.35 6.72 1.30
CA VAL A 12 -3.21 7.65 1.47
C VAL A 12 -3.67 9.00 2.05
N ALA A 13 -4.76 9.01 2.80
CA ALA A 13 -5.26 10.22 3.45
C ALA A 13 -4.41 10.63 4.66
N ALA A 14 -4.43 11.91 4.97
CA ALA A 14 -3.79 12.48 6.15
C ALA A 14 -4.63 13.62 6.71
N TRP A 15 -4.44 13.92 7.98
CA TRP A 15 -5.11 15.01 8.71
C TRP A 15 -4.11 15.77 9.57
N LYS A 16 -4.47 16.99 9.96
CA LYS A 16 -3.74 17.76 10.97
C LYS A 16 -4.35 17.53 12.35
N ASP A 17 -3.49 17.41 13.35
CA ASP A 17 -3.93 17.42 14.75
C ASP A 17 -4.13 18.84 15.27
N GLU A 18 -4.40 18.99 16.57
CA GLU A 18 -4.66 20.28 17.20
C GLU A 18 -3.42 21.20 17.21
N ASP A 19 -2.21 20.63 17.12
CA ASP A 19 -0.95 21.38 17.04
C ASP A 19 -0.59 21.75 15.59
N GLY A 20 -1.34 21.24 14.61
CA GLY A 20 -1.09 21.42 13.17
C GLY A 20 -0.13 20.39 12.58
N ASP A 21 0.28 19.37 13.32
CA ASP A 21 1.13 18.31 12.85
C ASP A 21 0.31 17.27 12.04
N TRP A 22 0.86 16.83 10.90
CA TRP A 22 0.24 15.82 10.07
C TRP A 22 0.34 14.43 10.68
N TYR A 23 -0.73 13.63 10.51
CA TYR A 23 -0.74 12.19 10.73
C TYR A 23 -1.50 11.49 9.59
N GLU A 24 -1.03 10.33 9.18
CA GLU A 24 -1.42 9.65 7.96
C GLU A 24 -2.11 8.31 8.23
N THR A 25 -2.83 7.80 7.22
CA THR A 25 -3.44 6.46 7.28
C THR A 25 -2.41 5.34 7.22
N GLY A 26 -1.20 5.60 6.77
CA GLY A 26 -0.13 4.64 6.59
C GLY A 26 1.19 5.28 6.19
N LEU A 27 2.28 4.61 6.46
CA LEU A 27 3.60 4.97 5.97
C LEU A 27 3.70 4.67 4.47
N HIS A 28 3.64 5.72 3.65
CA HIS A 28 3.53 5.61 2.20
C HIS A 28 4.90 5.70 1.52
N ILE A 29 5.31 4.59 0.91
CA ILE A 29 6.60 4.48 0.21
C ILE A 29 6.36 4.31 -1.28
N PHE A 30 7.10 5.08 -2.08
CA PHE A 30 7.14 4.97 -3.54
C PHE A 30 8.37 4.18 -3.96
N PHE A 31 8.20 3.32 -4.95
CA PHE A 31 9.27 2.47 -5.45
C PHE A 31 9.62 2.78 -6.90
N GLY A 32 10.86 2.58 -7.30
CA GLY A 32 11.25 2.65 -8.70
C GLY A 32 10.48 1.66 -9.60
N ALA A 33 9.97 0.57 -9.01
CA ALA A 33 9.08 -0.40 -9.66
C ALA A 33 7.62 0.05 -9.82
N TYR A 34 7.31 1.34 -9.65
CA TYR A 34 5.97 1.93 -9.79
C TYR A 34 5.83 2.78 -11.07
N PRO A 35 5.95 2.20 -12.29
CA PRO A 35 6.00 2.97 -13.52
C PRO A 35 4.74 3.81 -13.80
N ASN A 36 3.55 3.33 -13.42
CA ASN A 36 2.31 4.08 -13.64
C ASN A 36 2.17 5.25 -12.67
N MET A 37 2.57 5.06 -11.43
CA MET A 37 2.61 6.12 -10.42
C MET A 37 3.65 7.18 -10.80
N LEU A 38 4.87 6.79 -11.18
CA LEU A 38 5.92 7.71 -11.63
C LEU A 38 5.50 8.47 -12.89
N GLN A 39 4.81 7.81 -13.82
CA GLN A 39 4.25 8.48 -14.99
C GLN A 39 3.17 9.50 -14.59
N LEU A 40 2.32 9.19 -13.60
CA LEU A 40 1.34 10.13 -13.07
C LEU A 40 2.01 11.36 -12.45
N PHE A 41 3.09 11.18 -11.65
CA PHE A 41 3.88 12.30 -11.10
C PHE A 41 4.41 13.20 -12.21
N LYS A 42 4.91 12.61 -13.30
CA LYS A 42 5.37 13.35 -14.47
C LYS A 42 4.25 14.11 -15.19
N GLU A 43 3.09 13.47 -15.38
CA GLU A 43 1.92 14.09 -16.02
C GLU A 43 1.36 15.26 -15.21
N LEU A 44 1.55 15.24 -13.90
CA LEU A 44 1.15 16.30 -12.97
C LEU A 44 2.25 17.35 -12.72
N ASP A 45 3.46 17.15 -13.28
CA ASP A 45 4.64 18.01 -13.06
C ASP A 45 5.01 18.15 -11.56
N ILE A 46 5.06 17.00 -10.86
CA ILE A 46 5.35 16.92 -9.41
C ILE A 46 6.43 15.87 -9.08
N GLU A 47 7.26 15.49 -10.03
CA GLU A 47 8.32 14.48 -9.83
C GLU A 47 9.34 14.89 -8.76
N ASP A 48 9.59 16.18 -8.59
CA ASP A 48 10.47 16.79 -7.61
C ASP A 48 10.00 16.62 -6.15
N ARG A 49 8.74 16.26 -5.93
CA ARG A 49 8.18 15.95 -4.62
C ARG A 49 8.59 14.58 -4.09
N LEU A 50 9.18 13.74 -4.93
CA LEU A 50 9.72 12.44 -4.52
C LEU A 50 11.15 12.57 -3.99
N GLN A 51 11.31 12.33 -2.70
CA GLN A 51 12.60 12.34 -2.02
C GLN A 51 13.22 10.94 -2.06
N TRP A 52 13.98 10.67 -3.12
CA TRP A 52 14.66 9.39 -3.33
C TRP A 52 15.75 9.17 -2.30
N LYS A 53 15.74 7.99 -1.66
CA LYS A 53 16.74 7.57 -0.67
C LYS A 53 17.87 6.78 -1.30
N SER A 54 18.90 6.48 -0.53
CA SER A 54 19.95 5.53 -0.95
C SER A 54 19.33 4.22 -1.41
N HIS A 55 19.92 3.57 -2.41
CA HIS A 55 19.35 2.33 -2.93
C HIS A 55 19.73 1.16 -2.01
N SER A 56 19.01 1.02 -0.91
CA SER A 56 19.24 0.03 0.14
C SER A 56 17.91 -0.53 0.67
N MET A 57 17.97 -1.74 1.21
CA MET A 57 16.93 -2.27 2.12
C MET A 57 17.60 -2.48 3.49
N ILE A 58 17.04 -1.87 4.52
CA ILE A 58 17.65 -1.82 5.86
C ILE A 58 16.76 -2.56 6.86
N PHE A 59 17.35 -3.54 7.54
CA PHE A 59 16.67 -4.36 8.55
C PHE A 59 17.32 -4.15 9.91
N ASN A 60 16.52 -4.01 10.97
CA ASN A 60 17.09 -4.07 12.30
C ASN A 60 17.56 -5.48 12.69
N GLN A 61 18.61 -5.54 13.53
CA GLN A 61 19.17 -6.77 14.08
C GLN A 61 18.61 -7.03 15.48
N PRO A 62 17.63 -7.95 15.68
CA PRO A 62 17.07 -8.23 17.00
C PRO A 62 18.09 -8.81 17.99
N SER A 63 19.09 -9.54 17.47
CA SER A 63 20.18 -10.11 18.28
C SER A 63 21.17 -9.07 18.79
N GLU A 64 21.26 -7.94 18.09
CA GLU A 64 22.15 -6.81 18.41
C GLU A 64 21.36 -5.50 18.37
N PRO A 65 20.59 -5.20 19.44
CA PRO A 65 19.73 -4.03 19.48
C PRO A 65 20.47 -2.72 19.18
N GLY A 66 19.90 -1.88 18.31
CA GLY A 66 20.51 -0.64 17.85
C GLY A 66 21.44 -0.80 16.64
N THR A 67 21.60 -2.02 16.12
CA THR A 67 22.35 -2.26 14.87
C THR A 67 21.41 -2.62 13.72
N TYR A 68 21.92 -2.50 12.50
CA TYR A 68 21.15 -2.69 11.27
C TYR A 68 21.94 -3.49 10.26
N SER A 69 21.27 -4.38 9.54
CA SER A 69 21.79 -5.04 8.35
C SER A 69 21.26 -4.38 7.08
N ARG A 70 22.08 -4.32 6.04
CA ARG A 70 21.78 -3.61 4.80
C ARG A 70 21.99 -4.51 3.59
N PHE A 71 21.04 -4.43 2.66
CA PHE A 71 21.24 -4.87 1.28
C PHE A 71 21.43 -3.61 0.43
N ASP A 72 22.68 -3.27 0.12
CA ASP A 72 23.01 -2.09 -0.67
C ASP A 72 23.11 -2.48 -2.15
N PHE A 73 22.34 -1.79 -2.98
CA PHE A 73 22.26 -2.05 -4.42
C PHE A 73 23.25 -1.12 -5.15
N PRO A 74 24.33 -1.65 -5.75
CA PRO A 74 25.27 -0.85 -6.51
C PRO A 74 24.62 -0.29 -7.79
N ASP A 75 25.16 0.81 -8.31
CA ASP A 75 24.68 1.47 -9.53
C ASP A 75 25.14 0.75 -10.81
N ILE A 76 24.75 -0.51 -10.95
CA ILE A 76 25.01 -1.37 -12.12
C ILE A 76 23.69 -1.94 -12.64
N PRO A 77 23.62 -2.47 -13.87
CA PRO A 77 22.38 -3.01 -14.44
C PRO A 77 21.76 -4.13 -13.62
N ALA A 78 20.41 -4.16 -13.60
CA ALA A 78 19.67 -5.31 -13.10
C ALA A 78 19.82 -6.50 -14.08
N PRO A 79 19.78 -7.73 -13.58
CA PRO A 79 19.58 -8.17 -12.20
C PRO A 79 20.87 -8.21 -11.36
N ILE A 80 22.02 -7.81 -11.93
CA ILE A 80 23.35 -7.95 -11.30
C ILE A 80 23.43 -7.13 -10.01
N ASN A 81 22.83 -5.92 -9.98
CA ASN A 81 22.78 -5.08 -8.78
C ASN A 81 22.07 -5.78 -7.62
N GLY A 82 20.92 -6.42 -7.87
CA GLY A 82 20.18 -7.17 -6.86
C GLY A 82 20.93 -8.40 -6.36
N VAL A 83 21.52 -9.16 -7.29
CA VAL A 83 22.38 -10.31 -6.93
C VAL A 83 23.55 -9.84 -6.08
N SER A 84 24.21 -8.74 -6.47
CA SER A 84 25.33 -8.15 -5.71
C SER A 84 24.89 -7.75 -4.30
N ALA A 85 23.73 -7.09 -4.15
CA ALA A 85 23.20 -6.71 -2.85
C ALA A 85 22.97 -7.90 -1.93
N ILE A 86 22.40 -9.01 -2.45
CA ILE A 86 22.18 -10.24 -1.68
C ILE A 86 23.52 -10.90 -1.30
N LEU A 87 24.44 -11.00 -2.23
CA LEU A 87 25.72 -11.67 -2.00
C LEU A 87 26.63 -10.90 -1.04
N SER A 88 26.61 -9.57 -1.08
CA SER A 88 27.44 -8.71 -0.22
C SER A 88 26.95 -8.63 1.23
N ASN A 89 25.68 -8.90 1.49
CA ASN A 89 25.18 -8.95 2.88
C ASN A 89 25.71 -10.21 3.57
N ASN A 90 26.43 -10.06 4.67
CA ASN A 90 27.02 -11.18 5.41
C ASN A 90 26.38 -11.39 6.80
N ASP A 91 25.42 -10.57 7.16
CA ASP A 91 24.84 -10.53 8.52
C ASP A 91 23.59 -11.40 8.65
N MET A 92 22.73 -11.42 7.62
CA MET A 92 21.40 -12.03 7.70
C MET A 92 21.38 -13.48 7.19
N LEU A 93 22.02 -13.75 6.04
CA LEU A 93 21.93 -15.04 5.37
C LEU A 93 23.31 -15.67 5.16
N SER A 94 23.40 -16.98 5.43
CA SER A 94 24.57 -17.79 5.09
C SER A 94 24.69 -18.00 3.57
N TRP A 95 25.86 -18.37 3.09
CA TRP A 95 26.07 -18.66 1.66
C TRP A 95 25.16 -19.76 1.13
N ASN A 96 24.93 -20.80 1.92
CA ASN A 96 24.01 -21.88 1.52
C ASN A 96 22.57 -21.36 1.34
N GLU A 97 22.09 -20.52 2.27
CA GLU A 97 20.75 -19.92 2.17
C GLU A 97 20.61 -19.01 0.97
N LYS A 98 21.62 -18.18 0.67
CA LYS A 98 21.65 -17.32 -0.52
C LYS A 98 21.57 -18.11 -1.81
N ILE A 99 22.34 -19.20 -1.90
CA ILE A 99 22.34 -20.08 -3.09
C ILE A 99 21.00 -20.78 -3.25
N LEU A 100 20.46 -21.39 -2.20
CA LEU A 100 19.17 -22.09 -2.28
C LEU A 100 18.03 -21.14 -2.61
N PHE A 101 18.01 -19.97 -1.99
CA PHE A 101 17.02 -18.93 -2.31
C PHE A 101 17.16 -18.45 -3.77
N GLY A 102 18.37 -18.16 -4.22
CA GLY A 102 18.64 -17.78 -5.61
C GLY A 102 18.17 -18.83 -6.61
N LEU A 103 18.46 -20.11 -6.37
CA LEU A 103 17.99 -21.22 -7.22
C LEU A 103 16.47 -21.33 -7.23
N GLY A 104 15.81 -21.16 -6.09
CA GLY A 104 14.35 -21.14 -5.99
C GLY A 104 13.70 -20.02 -6.80
N LEU A 105 14.35 -18.87 -6.91
CA LEU A 105 13.85 -17.71 -7.67
C LEU A 105 14.02 -17.83 -9.19
N VAL A 106 14.92 -18.71 -9.68
CA VAL A 106 15.20 -18.85 -11.13
C VAL A 106 13.92 -19.02 -11.96
N PRO A 107 12.94 -19.87 -11.61
CA PRO A 107 11.71 -19.99 -12.40
C PRO A 107 10.91 -18.69 -12.50
N ALA A 108 10.83 -17.93 -11.40
CA ALA A 108 10.14 -16.65 -11.39
C ALA A 108 10.86 -15.59 -12.23
N MET A 109 12.19 -15.57 -12.19
CA MET A 109 13.02 -14.65 -12.96
C MET A 109 12.97 -14.94 -14.47
N LEU A 110 13.00 -16.21 -14.88
CA LEU A 110 13.02 -16.61 -16.29
C LEU A 110 11.65 -16.62 -16.96
N ARG A 111 10.60 -17.03 -16.23
CA ARG A 111 9.24 -17.18 -16.77
C ARG A 111 8.33 -16.00 -16.43
N GLY A 112 8.77 -15.14 -15.51
CA GLY A 112 8.09 -13.90 -15.13
C GLY A 112 6.65 -14.13 -14.68
N GLN A 113 5.76 -13.24 -15.11
CA GLN A 113 4.36 -13.19 -14.70
C GLN A 113 3.60 -14.52 -14.85
N LYS A 114 3.85 -15.26 -15.94
CA LYS A 114 3.20 -16.58 -16.18
C LYS A 114 3.50 -17.62 -15.09
N TYR A 115 4.71 -17.61 -14.53
CA TYR A 115 5.07 -18.49 -13.42
C TYR A 115 4.45 -17.97 -12.12
N ILE A 116 4.56 -16.68 -11.87
CA ILE A 116 4.06 -16.04 -10.65
C ILE A 116 2.56 -16.31 -10.49
N GLU A 117 1.75 -16.12 -11.52
CA GLU A 117 0.31 -16.38 -11.51
C GLU A 117 -0.04 -17.84 -11.13
N LYS A 118 0.76 -18.81 -11.58
CA LYS A 118 0.56 -20.21 -11.22
C LYS A 118 0.85 -20.51 -9.73
N CYS A 119 1.59 -19.65 -9.06
CA CYS A 119 1.93 -19.79 -7.65
C CYS A 119 0.83 -19.26 -6.72
N ASP A 120 -0.27 -18.71 -7.24
CA ASP A 120 -1.35 -18.12 -6.40
C ASP A 120 -2.01 -19.11 -5.45
N THR A 121 -1.93 -20.39 -5.72
CA THR A 121 -2.55 -21.45 -4.88
C THR A 121 -1.79 -21.74 -3.59
N LYS A 122 -0.67 -21.07 -3.33
CA LYS A 122 0.25 -21.38 -2.22
C LYS A 122 0.57 -20.14 -1.42
N SER A 123 0.73 -20.33 -0.11
CA SER A 123 1.32 -19.32 0.75
C SER A 123 2.83 -19.17 0.46
N TRP A 124 3.42 -18.08 0.95
CA TRP A 124 4.86 -17.88 0.82
C TRP A 124 5.67 -18.98 1.52
N THR A 125 5.27 -19.37 2.72
CA THR A 125 5.93 -20.45 3.47
C THR A 125 5.86 -21.80 2.74
N GLU A 126 4.72 -22.14 2.11
CA GLU A 126 4.57 -23.33 1.31
C GLU A 126 5.47 -23.32 0.08
N TRP A 127 5.55 -22.16 -0.60
CA TRP A 127 6.44 -21.98 -1.74
C TRP A 127 7.92 -22.16 -1.36
N LEU A 128 8.36 -21.59 -0.21
CA LEU A 128 9.73 -21.77 0.29
C LEU A 128 10.04 -23.25 0.55
N LYS A 129 9.11 -23.98 1.20
CA LYS A 129 9.26 -25.41 1.49
C LYS A 129 9.40 -26.26 0.22
N GLU A 130 8.58 -26.00 -0.79
CA GLU A 130 8.67 -26.73 -2.08
C GLU A 130 10.00 -26.53 -2.80
N HIS A 131 10.62 -25.36 -2.62
CA HIS A 131 11.91 -25.04 -3.21
C HIS A 131 13.09 -25.38 -2.31
N ASN A 132 12.85 -26.12 -1.20
CA ASN A 132 13.85 -26.49 -0.20
C ASN A 132 14.67 -25.32 0.35
N ILE A 133 14.03 -24.15 0.47
CA ILE A 133 14.64 -22.94 1.03
C ILE A 133 14.56 -23.03 2.55
N PRO A 134 15.67 -22.83 3.29
CA PRO A 134 15.68 -22.92 4.75
C PRO A 134 14.71 -21.93 5.41
N GLU A 135 14.03 -22.35 6.47
CA GLU A 135 13.06 -21.55 7.23
C GLU A 135 13.67 -20.24 7.72
N ARG A 136 14.95 -20.24 8.10
CA ARG A 136 15.67 -19.06 8.55
C ARG A 136 15.64 -17.91 7.52
N VAL A 137 15.58 -18.20 6.21
CA VAL A 137 15.41 -17.18 5.16
C VAL A 137 14.07 -16.43 5.31
N ASN A 138 13.02 -17.18 5.71
CA ASN A 138 11.72 -16.60 6.03
C ASN A 138 11.80 -15.69 7.27
N ASP A 139 12.39 -16.19 8.33
CA ASP A 139 12.48 -15.49 9.61
C ASP A 139 13.29 -14.21 9.52
N GLU A 140 14.41 -14.25 8.79
CA GLU A 140 15.31 -13.12 8.66
C GLU A 140 14.77 -12.00 7.73
N VAL A 141 14.07 -12.38 6.65
CA VAL A 141 13.71 -11.43 5.58
C VAL A 141 12.20 -11.32 5.39
N PHE A 142 11.52 -12.46 5.21
CA PHE A 142 10.18 -12.43 4.63
C PHE A 142 9.05 -12.22 5.61
N ILE A 143 9.24 -12.50 6.91
CA ILE A 143 8.25 -12.10 7.92
C ILE A 143 8.07 -10.57 7.90
N ALA A 144 9.15 -9.80 7.88
CA ALA A 144 9.07 -8.34 7.81
C ALA A 144 8.49 -7.86 6.47
N MET A 145 8.93 -8.44 5.35
CA MET A 145 8.43 -8.06 4.02
C MET A 145 6.94 -8.41 3.82
N SER A 146 6.48 -9.57 4.27
CA SER A 146 5.06 -9.97 4.17
C SER A 146 4.15 -9.00 4.91
N LYS A 147 4.54 -8.64 6.14
CA LYS A 147 3.83 -7.64 6.94
C LYS A 147 3.87 -6.25 6.29
N ALA A 148 4.96 -5.87 5.65
CA ALA A 148 5.08 -4.59 4.94
C ALA A 148 4.21 -4.53 3.68
N LEU A 149 4.09 -5.63 2.94
CA LEU A 149 3.39 -5.68 1.66
C LEU A 149 1.88 -5.87 1.79
N ASN A 150 1.41 -6.66 2.77
CA ASN A 150 -0.02 -6.96 2.91
C ASN A 150 -0.50 -7.10 4.36
N PHE A 151 0.28 -6.68 5.36
CA PHE A 151 -0.06 -6.66 6.79
C PHE A 151 -0.39 -8.02 7.42
N ILE A 152 -0.01 -9.12 6.77
CA ILE A 152 -0.17 -10.52 7.22
C ILE A 152 1.16 -11.26 7.16
N GLY A 153 1.21 -12.40 7.84
CA GLY A 153 2.41 -13.23 7.89
C GLY A 153 2.63 -14.08 6.64
N PRO A 154 3.84 -14.66 6.50
CA PRO A 154 4.22 -15.46 5.35
C PRO A 154 3.42 -16.76 5.18
N ASP A 155 2.81 -17.26 6.26
CA ASP A 155 1.93 -18.45 6.22
C ASP A 155 0.57 -18.16 5.58
N GLU A 156 0.15 -16.90 5.58
CA GLU A 156 -1.15 -16.47 5.07
C GLU A 156 -1.04 -15.81 3.70
N ILE A 157 0.05 -15.09 3.43
CA ILE A 157 0.18 -14.31 2.19
C ILE A 157 0.41 -15.22 0.98
N SER A 158 -0.30 -14.96 -0.13
CA SER A 158 -0.06 -15.66 -1.40
C SER A 158 1.37 -15.42 -1.87
N SER A 159 2.03 -16.48 -2.35
CA SER A 159 3.37 -16.40 -2.91
C SER A 159 3.44 -15.45 -4.12
N THR A 160 2.34 -15.21 -4.82
CA THR A 160 2.30 -14.22 -5.92
C THR A 160 2.69 -12.82 -5.48
N VAL A 161 2.37 -12.43 -4.24
CA VAL A 161 2.68 -11.09 -3.72
C VAL A 161 4.20 -10.91 -3.61
N LEU A 162 4.85 -11.86 -2.92
CA LEU A 162 6.30 -11.82 -2.70
C LEU A 162 7.06 -11.99 -4.03
N LEU A 163 6.64 -12.94 -4.85
CA LEU A 163 7.26 -13.18 -6.16
C LEU A 163 7.11 -11.99 -7.10
N THR A 164 5.96 -11.31 -7.09
CA THR A 164 5.77 -10.08 -7.88
C THR A 164 6.72 -8.99 -7.42
N ALA A 165 6.81 -8.75 -6.11
CA ALA A 165 7.72 -7.75 -5.54
C ALA A 165 9.18 -8.09 -5.87
N LEU A 166 9.63 -9.33 -5.61
CA LEU A 166 10.99 -9.77 -5.89
C LEU A 166 11.33 -9.69 -7.37
N ASN A 167 10.43 -10.12 -8.26
CA ASN A 167 10.63 -10.04 -9.69
C ASN A 167 10.90 -8.60 -10.13
N ARG A 168 10.11 -7.63 -9.65
CA ARG A 168 10.27 -6.21 -9.96
C ARG A 168 11.54 -5.64 -9.35
N PHE A 169 11.78 -5.92 -8.08
CA PHE A 169 12.94 -5.40 -7.35
C PHE A 169 14.28 -5.89 -7.91
N LEU A 170 14.30 -7.12 -8.43
CA LEU A 170 15.54 -7.71 -8.95
C LEU A 170 15.73 -7.55 -10.46
N GLN A 171 14.66 -7.34 -11.25
CA GLN A 171 14.79 -7.18 -12.69
C GLN A 171 14.85 -5.73 -13.18
N GLU A 172 14.40 -4.76 -12.36
CA GLU A 172 14.44 -3.35 -12.70
C GLU A 172 15.59 -2.66 -11.94
N LYS A 173 16.46 -1.92 -12.63
CA LYS A 173 17.68 -1.31 -12.05
C LYS A 173 17.40 -0.53 -10.76
N ASN A 174 16.32 0.23 -10.73
CA ASN A 174 15.89 1.02 -9.57
C ASN A 174 14.64 0.45 -8.90
N GLY A 175 14.25 -0.80 -9.21
CA GLY A 175 12.97 -1.36 -8.80
C GLY A 175 12.72 -1.30 -7.30
N SER A 176 13.71 -1.65 -6.49
CA SER A 176 13.65 -1.59 -5.02
C SER A 176 14.05 -0.25 -4.42
N LYS A 177 14.45 0.75 -5.23
CA LYS A 177 14.80 2.08 -4.72
C LYS A 177 13.55 2.77 -4.20
N MET A 178 13.65 3.35 -3.01
CA MET A 178 12.53 3.93 -2.28
C MET A 178 12.56 5.45 -2.30
N ALA A 179 11.38 6.06 -2.30
CA ALA A 179 11.20 7.49 -2.11
C ALA A 179 10.06 7.76 -1.12
N PHE A 180 10.16 8.86 -0.42
CA PHE A 180 9.08 9.46 0.38
C PHE A 180 8.54 10.69 -0.33
N LEU A 181 7.31 11.09 -0.05
CA LEU A 181 6.85 12.41 -0.42
C LEU A 181 7.54 13.48 0.44
N ASP A 182 7.68 14.67 -0.08
CA ASP A 182 8.26 15.81 0.61
C ASP A 182 7.29 16.47 1.62
N GLY A 183 6.10 15.91 1.78
CA GLY A 183 5.04 16.36 2.70
C GLY A 183 3.79 15.50 2.59
N ALA A 184 2.70 15.97 3.21
CA ALA A 184 1.47 15.21 3.35
C ALA A 184 0.78 14.88 2.00
N PRO A 185 0.33 13.63 1.78
CA PRO A 185 -0.27 13.20 0.52
C PRO A 185 -1.48 14.03 0.04
N PRO A 186 -2.39 14.53 0.89
CA PRO A 186 -3.49 15.38 0.42
C PRO A 186 -3.02 16.62 -0.33
N GLU A 187 -1.97 17.29 0.16
CA GLU A 187 -1.43 18.50 -0.45
C GLU A 187 -0.43 18.20 -1.57
N ARG A 188 0.41 17.18 -1.38
CA ARG A 188 1.52 16.89 -2.30
C ARG A 188 1.14 16.02 -3.48
N LEU A 189 0.15 15.14 -3.33
CA LEU A 189 -0.28 14.20 -4.36
C LEU A 189 -1.72 14.45 -4.83
N CYS A 190 -2.68 14.58 -3.88
CA CYS A 190 -4.09 14.65 -4.25
C CYS A 190 -4.50 16.00 -4.81
N GLN A 191 -4.03 17.12 -4.24
CA GLN A 191 -4.37 18.46 -4.73
C GLN A 191 -3.95 18.68 -6.20
N PRO A 192 -2.75 18.29 -6.66
CA PRO A 192 -2.40 18.36 -8.09
C PRO A 192 -3.34 17.58 -9.01
N MET A 193 -3.89 16.44 -8.54
CA MET A 193 -4.90 15.71 -9.31
C MET A 193 -6.21 16.49 -9.41
N VAL A 194 -6.63 17.14 -8.31
CA VAL A 194 -7.82 18.02 -8.31
C VAL A 194 -7.63 19.18 -9.28
N ASP A 195 -6.47 19.83 -9.22
CA ASP A 195 -6.15 20.96 -10.11
C ASP A 195 -6.16 20.53 -11.58
N TYR A 196 -5.60 19.35 -11.87
CA TYR A 196 -5.60 18.77 -13.21
C TYR A 196 -7.02 18.47 -13.72
N ILE A 197 -7.89 17.92 -12.87
CA ILE A 197 -9.30 17.62 -13.18
C ILE A 197 -10.07 18.93 -13.43
N THR A 198 -9.92 19.89 -12.52
CA THR A 198 -10.65 21.17 -12.55
C THR A 198 -10.26 22.02 -13.76
N ALA A 199 -8.97 22.05 -14.10
CA ALA A 199 -8.47 22.74 -15.30
C ALA A 199 -9.05 22.18 -16.60
N ARG A 200 -9.63 20.98 -16.57
CA ARG A 200 -10.30 20.33 -17.71
C ARG A 200 -11.83 20.34 -17.61
N GLY A 201 -12.39 21.16 -16.71
CA GLY A 201 -13.83 21.32 -16.52
C GLY A 201 -14.49 20.20 -15.69
N GLY A 202 -13.68 19.34 -15.05
CA GLY A 202 -14.19 18.35 -14.11
C GLY A 202 -14.39 18.93 -12.70
N GLU A 203 -15.11 18.21 -11.86
CA GLU A 203 -15.43 18.62 -10.48
C GLU A 203 -15.05 17.55 -9.47
N VAL A 204 -14.65 17.98 -8.28
CA VAL A 204 -14.35 17.11 -7.13
C VAL A 204 -15.15 17.59 -5.91
N HIS A 205 -16.02 16.72 -5.39
CA HIS A 205 -16.90 17.03 -4.27
C HIS A 205 -16.51 16.16 -3.07
N LEU A 206 -16.05 16.81 -2.02
CA LEU A 206 -15.83 16.19 -0.70
C LEU A 206 -17.13 16.11 0.08
N LYS A 207 -17.16 15.38 1.19
CA LYS A 207 -18.32 15.20 2.07
C LYS A 207 -19.59 14.77 1.32
N SER A 208 -19.41 14.02 0.23
CA SER A 208 -20.47 13.63 -0.71
C SER A 208 -20.60 12.11 -0.81
N PRO A 209 -20.94 11.42 0.27
CA PRO A 209 -21.06 9.97 0.29
C PRO A 209 -22.16 9.47 -0.66
N LEU A 210 -21.81 8.46 -1.46
CA LEU A 210 -22.77 7.68 -2.23
C LEU A 210 -23.66 6.88 -1.26
N ARG A 211 -24.99 7.05 -1.37
CA ARG A 211 -25.98 6.37 -0.54
C ARG A 211 -26.69 5.24 -1.27
N GLN A 212 -26.90 5.40 -2.57
CA GLN A 212 -27.65 4.42 -3.36
C GLN A 212 -27.26 4.50 -4.84
N ILE A 213 -27.23 3.36 -5.48
CA ILE A 213 -27.17 3.18 -6.93
C ILE A 213 -28.59 2.90 -7.40
N ASN A 214 -29.19 3.84 -8.13
CA ASN A 214 -30.53 3.67 -8.71
C ASN A 214 -30.42 2.99 -10.08
N LEU A 215 -31.32 2.07 -10.37
CA LEU A 215 -31.28 1.26 -11.60
C LEU A 215 -32.43 1.60 -12.55
N ASN A 216 -32.16 1.42 -13.82
CA ASN A 216 -33.17 1.32 -14.88
C ASN A 216 -33.79 -0.10 -14.87
N GLU A 217 -34.85 -0.31 -15.65
CA GLU A 217 -35.51 -1.61 -15.80
C GLU A 217 -34.61 -2.70 -16.36
N ASP A 218 -33.63 -2.32 -17.21
CA ASP A 218 -32.60 -3.19 -17.78
C ASP A 218 -31.41 -3.46 -16.86
N SER A 219 -31.50 -3.06 -15.58
CA SER A 219 -30.46 -3.16 -14.56
C SER A 219 -29.20 -2.30 -14.80
N THR A 220 -29.18 -1.41 -15.80
CA THR A 220 -28.15 -0.40 -15.93
C THR A 220 -28.31 0.70 -14.86
N VAL A 221 -27.25 1.47 -14.59
CA VAL A 221 -27.34 2.58 -13.63
C VAL A 221 -28.14 3.73 -14.24
N LYS A 222 -29.18 4.17 -13.52
CA LYS A 222 -29.98 5.35 -13.82
C LYS A 222 -29.35 6.61 -13.23
N SER A 223 -29.01 6.55 -11.94
CA SER A 223 -28.44 7.68 -11.21
C SER A 223 -27.74 7.21 -9.94
N PHE A 224 -26.90 8.07 -9.37
CA PHE A 224 -26.38 7.94 -8.02
C PHE A 224 -27.12 8.88 -7.08
N THR A 225 -27.63 8.37 -5.95
CA THR A 225 -28.09 9.20 -4.85
C THR A 225 -26.93 9.47 -3.93
N ILE A 226 -26.54 10.73 -3.82
CA ILE A 226 -25.55 11.23 -2.85
C ILE A 226 -26.24 11.96 -1.70
N ALA A 227 -25.59 12.05 -0.55
CA ALA A 227 -26.02 12.92 0.53
C ALA A 227 -24.88 13.86 0.90
N SER A 228 -25.13 15.15 0.96
CA SER A 228 -24.18 16.10 1.52
C SER A 228 -24.09 15.87 3.03
N LEU A 229 -22.88 15.86 3.60
CA LEU A 229 -22.68 15.77 5.05
C LEU A 229 -22.85 17.11 5.76
N ASP A 230 -22.85 18.22 5.00
CA ASP A 230 -22.98 19.55 5.57
C ASP A 230 -24.45 19.94 5.84
N ASP A 231 -25.38 19.53 4.97
CA ASP A 231 -26.81 19.89 5.05
C ASP A 231 -27.77 18.67 5.04
N ASN A 232 -27.26 17.45 4.92
CA ASN A 232 -28.03 16.20 4.75
C ASN A 232 -28.97 16.18 3.51
N GLU A 233 -28.82 17.13 2.58
CA GLU A 233 -29.59 17.10 1.35
C GLU A 233 -29.21 15.90 0.48
N LYS A 234 -30.23 15.23 -0.04
CA LYS A 234 -30.04 14.14 -1.02
C LYS A 234 -30.16 14.70 -2.42
N LYS A 235 -29.17 14.39 -3.27
CA LYS A 235 -29.16 14.76 -4.69
C LYS A 235 -29.01 13.51 -5.54
N GLU A 236 -29.72 13.49 -6.67
CA GLU A 236 -29.49 12.50 -7.71
C GLU A 236 -28.55 13.06 -8.76
N LEU A 237 -27.53 12.27 -9.08
CA LEU A 237 -26.58 12.58 -10.14
C LEU A 237 -26.71 11.58 -11.28
N THR A 238 -26.84 12.09 -12.49
CA THR A 238 -26.90 11.30 -13.73
C THR A 238 -25.62 11.47 -14.53
N ALA A 239 -25.20 10.43 -15.23
CA ALA A 239 -24.02 10.43 -16.09
C ALA A 239 -24.18 9.32 -17.16
N ASP A 240 -23.35 9.40 -18.21
CA ASP A 240 -23.28 8.36 -19.23
C ASP A 240 -22.54 7.10 -18.72
N ALA A 241 -21.52 7.30 -17.88
CA ALA A 241 -20.74 6.24 -17.24
C ALA A 241 -20.53 6.50 -15.76
N TYR A 242 -20.58 5.42 -14.99
CA TYR A 242 -20.40 5.44 -13.54
C TYR A 242 -19.21 4.57 -13.16
N VAL A 243 -18.34 5.08 -12.30
CA VAL A 243 -17.16 4.36 -11.81
C VAL A 243 -17.20 4.22 -10.31
N SER A 244 -17.06 3.00 -9.80
CA SER A 244 -16.76 2.76 -8.38
C SER A 244 -15.26 2.56 -8.20
N ALA A 245 -14.62 3.50 -7.49
CA ALA A 245 -13.23 3.39 -7.04
C ALA A 245 -13.13 3.19 -5.52
N MET A 246 -14.23 2.78 -4.90
CA MET A 246 -14.29 2.51 -3.46
C MET A 246 -13.52 1.22 -3.11
N PRO A 247 -12.98 1.12 -1.87
CA PRO A 247 -12.48 -0.16 -1.36
C PRO A 247 -13.54 -1.27 -1.46
N VAL A 248 -13.10 -2.49 -1.73
CA VAL A 248 -14.00 -3.64 -2.00
C VAL A 248 -15.03 -3.86 -0.90
N ASP A 249 -14.65 -3.74 0.36
CA ASP A 249 -15.57 -3.95 1.49
C ASP A 249 -16.66 -2.89 1.57
N LEU A 250 -16.37 -1.64 1.19
CA LEU A 250 -17.38 -0.58 1.13
C LEU A 250 -18.27 -0.75 -0.10
N PHE A 251 -17.71 -1.15 -1.24
CA PHE A 251 -18.48 -1.40 -2.44
C PHE A 251 -19.48 -2.53 -2.23
N LYS A 252 -19.10 -3.64 -1.58
CA LYS A 252 -20.03 -4.74 -1.22
C LYS A 252 -21.29 -4.28 -0.47
N LEU A 253 -21.16 -3.23 0.37
CA LEU A 253 -22.29 -2.73 1.16
C LEU A 253 -23.35 -1.98 0.34
N ILE A 254 -22.99 -1.47 -0.84
CA ILE A 254 -23.86 -0.64 -1.68
C ILE A 254 -24.28 -1.31 -2.99
N ILE A 255 -23.82 -2.53 -3.26
CA ILE A 255 -24.23 -3.31 -4.45
C ILE A 255 -25.75 -3.49 -4.43
N PRO A 256 -26.46 -3.08 -5.49
CA PRO A 256 -27.89 -3.28 -5.60
C PRO A 256 -28.28 -4.76 -5.51
N LYS A 257 -29.42 -5.06 -4.88
CA LYS A 257 -29.90 -6.45 -4.72
C LYS A 257 -29.99 -7.18 -6.05
N GLN A 258 -30.38 -6.50 -7.12
CA GLN A 258 -30.50 -7.05 -8.47
C GLN A 258 -29.15 -7.52 -9.04
N TRP A 259 -28.04 -6.99 -8.55
CA TRP A 259 -26.69 -7.35 -9.02
C TRP A 259 -26.04 -8.44 -8.18
N GLN A 260 -26.52 -8.71 -6.97
CA GLN A 260 -25.91 -9.67 -6.04
C GLN A 260 -25.81 -11.10 -6.58
N GLY A 261 -26.73 -11.49 -7.47
CA GLY A 261 -26.69 -12.80 -8.15
C GLY A 261 -25.79 -12.87 -9.38
N ILE A 262 -25.18 -11.76 -9.79
CA ILE A 262 -24.25 -11.74 -10.93
C ILE A 262 -22.88 -12.24 -10.45
N GLU A 263 -22.33 -13.25 -11.13
CA GLU A 263 -21.08 -13.92 -10.75
C GLU A 263 -19.93 -12.96 -10.41
N SER A 264 -19.71 -11.92 -11.23
CA SER A 264 -18.64 -10.95 -10.99
C SER A 264 -18.79 -10.17 -9.69
N PHE A 265 -20.00 -9.97 -9.21
CA PHE A 265 -20.25 -9.26 -7.95
C PHE A 265 -20.31 -10.23 -6.76
N SER A 266 -20.86 -11.43 -6.93
CA SER A 266 -20.86 -12.45 -5.87
C SER A 266 -19.45 -12.95 -5.54
N LYS A 267 -18.55 -13.01 -6.52
CA LYS A 267 -17.13 -13.32 -6.29
C LYS A 267 -16.41 -12.36 -5.36
N LEU A 268 -16.88 -11.12 -5.24
CA LEU A 268 -16.26 -10.14 -4.33
C LEU A 268 -16.26 -10.59 -2.86
N ASP A 269 -17.14 -11.52 -2.48
CA ASP A 269 -17.17 -12.09 -1.12
C ASP A 269 -15.89 -12.84 -0.77
N GLY A 270 -15.12 -13.31 -1.77
CA GLY A 270 -13.80 -13.88 -1.60
C GLY A 270 -12.70 -12.86 -1.28
N LEU A 271 -12.96 -11.55 -1.41
CA LEU A 271 -12.03 -10.47 -1.10
C LEU A 271 -12.45 -9.75 0.19
N ASN A 272 -11.61 -9.79 1.21
CA ASN A 272 -11.88 -9.14 2.49
C ASN A 272 -10.69 -8.27 2.88
N GLY A 273 -10.97 -7.08 3.43
CA GLY A 273 -9.94 -6.16 3.88
C GLY A 273 -9.19 -6.70 5.11
N VAL A 274 -7.88 -6.46 5.14
CA VAL A 274 -7.03 -6.77 6.28
C VAL A 274 -6.90 -5.54 7.19
N PRO A 275 -6.95 -5.72 8.53
CA PRO A 275 -6.73 -4.61 9.45
C PRO A 275 -5.26 -4.20 9.50
N VAL A 276 -5.02 -2.89 9.60
CA VAL A 276 -3.72 -2.30 9.87
C VAL A 276 -3.87 -1.14 10.85
N ILE A 277 -2.84 -0.91 11.65
CA ILE A 277 -2.75 0.25 12.54
C ILE A 277 -1.50 1.02 12.15
N ASN A 278 -1.65 2.31 11.91
CA ASN A 278 -0.54 3.23 11.73
C ASN A 278 -0.37 4.07 12.99
N ILE A 279 0.87 4.22 13.46
CA ILE A 279 1.17 4.88 14.72
C ILE A 279 2.17 6.00 14.47
N HIS A 280 1.86 7.19 14.95
CA HIS A 280 2.73 8.36 14.90
C HIS A 280 3.16 8.69 16.32
N LEU A 281 4.47 8.80 16.55
CA LEU A 281 5.07 9.07 17.86
C LEU A 281 6.03 10.24 17.76
N TRP A 282 5.79 11.31 18.52
CA TRP A 282 6.67 12.47 18.62
C TRP A 282 7.50 12.40 19.90
N PHE A 283 8.81 12.45 19.75
CA PHE A 283 9.75 12.37 20.87
C PHE A 283 10.41 13.72 21.17
N ASP A 284 10.97 13.87 22.37
CA ASP A 284 11.70 15.07 22.80
C ASP A 284 13.17 15.09 22.33
N LYS A 285 13.65 13.97 21.76
CA LYS A 285 15.03 13.81 21.26
C LYS A 285 15.04 12.99 19.96
N LYS A 286 16.17 13.09 19.25
CA LYS A 286 16.43 12.25 18.08
C LYS A 286 16.70 10.82 18.50
N LEU A 287 16.08 9.85 17.81
CA LEU A 287 16.23 8.40 18.04
C LEU A 287 17.18 7.74 17.05
N THR A 288 17.27 8.27 15.84
CA THR A 288 18.08 7.72 14.75
C THR A 288 18.51 8.85 13.83
N ASP A 289 19.55 8.61 13.03
CA ASP A 289 20.02 9.46 11.93
C ASP A 289 19.82 8.80 10.55
N ILE A 290 19.09 7.67 10.51
CA ILE A 290 18.91 6.90 9.28
C ILE A 290 17.79 7.53 8.44
N ASP A 291 18.17 8.12 7.30
CA ASP A 291 17.26 8.67 6.30
C ASP A 291 16.74 7.57 5.36
N HIS A 292 15.94 6.65 5.92
CA HIS A 292 15.40 5.52 5.17
C HIS A 292 14.21 4.85 5.86
N LEU A 293 13.47 4.00 5.09
CA LEU A 293 12.57 3.00 5.65
C LEU A 293 13.36 1.88 6.33
N LEU A 294 12.91 1.49 7.50
CA LEU A 294 13.51 0.42 8.30
C LEU A 294 12.54 -0.75 8.41
N PHE A 295 12.98 -1.93 7.99
CA PHE A 295 12.23 -3.18 8.19
C PHE A 295 12.46 -3.67 9.61
N SER A 296 11.36 -3.86 10.33
CA SER A 296 11.41 -4.39 11.68
C SER A 296 11.16 -5.89 11.68
N ARG A 297 12.00 -6.63 12.40
CA ARG A 297 11.78 -8.04 12.70
C ARG A 297 11.03 -8.25 14.02
N SER A 298 10.50 -7.17 14.59
CA SER A 298 9.68 -7.21 15.80
C SER A 298 8.33 -7.88 15.57
N PRO A 299 7.73 -8.53 16.58
CA PRO A 299 6.44 -9.21 16.44
C PRO A 299 5.30 -8.29 15.98
N LEU A 300 5.23 -7.06 16.50
CA LEU A 300 4.12 -6.13 16.28
C LEU A 300 4.43 -5.03 15.24
N LEU A 301 5.69 -4.64 15.10
CA LEU A 301 6.09 -3.59 14.16
C LEU A 301 6.59 -4.22 12.86
N SER A 302 6.08 -3.75 11.74
CA SER A 302 6.46 -4.24 10.41
C SER A 302 7.58 -3.40 9.81
N VAL A 303 7.29 -2.12 9.60
CA VAL A 303 8.22 -1.11 9.10
C VAL A 303 8.03 0.19 9.86
N TYR A 304 9.06 1.02 9.87
CA TYR A 304 9.00 2.36 10.43
C TYR A 304 10.00 3.29 9.75
N ALA A 305 9.77 4.59 9.90
CA ALA A 305 10.72 5.62 9.47
C ALA A 305 10.68 6.79 10.45
N ASP A 306 11.80 7.50 10.59
CA ASP A 306 11.83 8.79 11.26
C ASP A 306 11.48 9.88 10.24
N MET A 307 10.22 10.31 10.25
CA MET A 307 9.70 11.27 9.30
C MET A 307 10.34 12.65 9.46
N SER A 308 10.87 12.95 10.64
CA SER A 308 11.65 14.18 10.87
C SER A 308 13.03 14.19 10.18
N ILE A 309 13.38 13.09 9.48
CA ILE A 309 14.56 12.98 8.63
C ILE A 309 14.15 12.71 7.18
N THR A 310 13.18 11.80 6.99
CA THR A 310 12.85 11.28 5.67
C THR A 310 11.94 12.20 4.86
N CYS A 311 11.16 13.07 5.53
CA CYS A 311 10.19 13.97 4.92
C CYS A 311 10.53 15.43 5.19
N LYS A 312 10.73 16.22 4.13
CA LYS A 312 11.17 17.61 4.20
C LYS A 312 10.20 18.50 5.00
N GLU A 313 8.89 18.31 4.85
CA GLU A 313 7.88 19.11 5.55
C GLU A 313 7.90 18.87 7.07
N TYR A 314 8.32 17.67 7.51
CA TYR A 314 8.34 17.27 8.92
C TYR A 314 9.72 17.40 9.58
N GLU A 315 10.70 18.01 8.88
CA GLU A 315 12.09 18.08 9.31
C GLU A 315 12.25 18.71 10.71
N ASP A 316 12.89 17.99 11.61
CA ASP A 316 13.31 18.48 12.93
C ASP A 316 14.71 17.88 13.25
N PRO A 317 15.75 18.71 13.34
CA PRO A 317 17.11 18.20 13.57
C PRO A 317 17.33 17.66 15.00
N ASN A 318 16.46 18.00 15.95
CA ASN A 318 16.66 17.70 17.36
C ASN A 318 15.72 16.60 17.90
N ARG A 319 14.61 16.36 17.23
CA ARG A 319 13.51 15.50 17.72
C ARG A 319 13.07 14.53 16.65
N SER A 320 12.68 13.34 17.05
CA SER A 320 12.12 12.33 16.14
C SER A 320 10.61 12.41 16.08
N MET A 321 10.11 12.20 14.88
CA MET A 321 8.72 11.86 14.59
C MET A 321 8.71 10.50 13.89
N LEU A 322 8.47 9.44 14.66
CA LEU A 322 8.39 8.09 14.08
C LEU A 322 7.00 7.84 13.54
N GLU A 323 6.95 7.33 12.33
CA GLU A 323 5.76 6.71 11.75
C GLU A 323 6.01 5.20 11.61
N LEU A 324 5.08 4.40 12.16
CA LEU A 324 5.23 2.96 12.30
C LEU A 324 3.99 2.22 11.81
N VAL A 325 4.20 1.13 11.09
CA VAL A 325 3.15 0.19 10.70
C VAL A 325 3.09 -0.97 11.69
N PHE A 326 1.98 -1.06 12.41
CA PHE A 326 1.69 -2.11 13.36
C PHE A 326 0.90 -3.23 12.65
N ALA A 327 1.55 -4.37 12.43
CA ALA A 327 0.99 -5.52 11.73
C ALA A 327 1.64 -6.84 12.20
N PRO A 328 0.85 -7.93 12.30
CA PRO A 328 -0.59 -8.03 12.06
C PRO A 328 -1.43 -7.32 13.13
N ALA A 329 -2.52 -6.67 12.72
CA ALA A 329 -3.34 -5.85 13.62
C ALA A 329 -4.66 -6.53 14.05
N LYS A 330 -4.93 -7.78 13.65
CA LYS A 330 -6.20 -8.48 13.88
C LYS A 330 -6.64 -8.47 15.34
N ASP A 331 -5.73 -8.78 16.26
CA ASP A 331 -6.03 -8.89 17.69
C ASP A 331 -5.92 -7.53 18.43
N TRP A 332 -5.48 -6.49 17.72
CA TRP A 332 -5.21 -5.16 18.28
C TRP A 332 -6.17 -4.08 17.80
N ILE A 333 -6.86 -4.28 16.69
CA ILE A 333 -7.67 -3.24 16.04
C ILE A 333 -8.78 -2.69 16.95
N ASN A 334 -9.28 -3.49 17.87
CA ASN A 334 -10.31 -3.12 18.83
C ASN A 334 -9.78 -2.68 20.20
N LYS A 335 -8.46 -2.73 20.43
CA LYS A 335 -7.86 -2.27 21.69
C LYS A 335 -7.84 -0.75 21.78
N SER A 336 -7.65 -0.22 22.99
CA SER A 336 -7.49 1.23 23.18
C SER A 336 -6.21 1.76 22.50
N ASP A 337 -6.18 3.03 22.15
CA ASP A 337 -4.98 3.66 21.61
C ASP A 337 -3.82 3.59 22.59
N GLN A 338 -4.10 3.72 23.88
CA GLN A 338 -3.09 3.61 24.94
C GLN A 338 -2.46 2.22 24.98
N ASP A 339 -3.26 1.14 24.92
CA ASP A 339 -2.73 -0.24 24.92
C ASP A 339 -1.82 -0.48 23.69
N ILE A 340 -2.20 0.07 22.53
CA ILE A 340 -1.43 -0.05 21.29
C ILE A 340 -0.11 0.70 21.42
N VAL A 341 -0.15 1.92 21.95
CA VAL A 341 1.05 2.75 22.15
C VAL A 341 1.97 2.12 23.19
N ASP A 342 1.43 1.60 24.30
CA ASP A 342 2.23 0.94 25.34
C ASP A 342 2.95 -0.28 24.75
N ALA A 343 2.27 -1.13 24.01
CA ALA A 343 2.88 -2.27 23.32
C ALA A 343 3.95 -1.83 22.30
N THR A 344 3.69 -0.75 21.55
CA THR A 344 4.64 -0.16 20.62
C THR A 344 5.89 0.35 21.34
N MET A 345 5.73 1.03 22.46
CA MET A 345 6.84 1.53 23.26
C MET A 345 7.70 0.40 23.84
N GLU A 346 7.09 -0.74 24.21
CA GLU A 346 7.87 -1.92 24.65
C GLU A 346 8.72 -2.50 23.51
N GLU A 347 8.23 -2.51 22.27
CA GLU A 347 9.02 -2.89 21.09
C GLU A 347 10.15 -1.88 20.84
N LEU A 348 9.85 -0.57 20.90
CA LEU A 348 10.83 0.50 20.66
C LEU A 348 11.96 0.50 21.70
N LYS A 349 11.69 0.16 22.95
CA LYS A 349 12.73 0.01 24.00
C LYS A 349 13.73 -1.09 23.62
N LYS A 350 13.30 -2.14 22.94
CA LYS A 350 14.18 -3.19 22.43
C LYS A 350 14.96 -2.75 21.19
N LEU A 351 14.35 -1.93 20.32
CA LEU A 351 14.99 -1.42 19.11
C LEU A 351 15.99 -0.29 19.39
N PHE A 352 15.70 0.55 20.39
CA PHE A 352 16.49 1.72 20.76
C PHE A 352 16.88 1.73 22.24
N PRO A 353 17.56 0.69 22.76
CA PRO A 353 17.80 0.54 24.20
C PRO A 353 18.54 1.73 24.81
N ASN A 354 19.50 2.32 24.08
CA ASN A 354 20.31 3.44 24.54
C ASN A 354 19.51 4.74 24.72
N HIS A 355 18.33 4.85 24.10
CA HIS A 355 17.49 6.04 24.18
C HIS A 355 16.46 5.98 25.32
N PHE A 356 16.13 4.78 25.80
CA PHE A 356 15.06 4.59 26.77
C PHE A 356 15.54 4.13 28.15
N MET A 357 16.87 4.00 28.35
CA MET A 357 17.47 3.66 29.63
C MET A 357 18.28 4.82 30.21
N GLY A 358 18.50 4.78 31.56
CA GLY A 358 19.31 5.78 32.28
C GLY A 358 18.56 7.08 32.61
N ASP A 359 19.32 8.06 33.12
CA ASP A 359 18.75 9.31 33.65
C ASP A 359 18.33 10.31 32.55
N ASN A 360 18.95 10.22 31.37
CA ASN A 360 18.69 11.11 30.24
C ASN A 360 17.87 10.43 29.12
N LYS A 361 16.89 9.61 29.50
CA LYS A 361 16.06 8.88 28.56
C LYS A 361 15.16 9.79 27.71
N THR A 362 14.91 9.37 26.49
CA THR A 362 13.98 9.99 25.56
C THR A 362 12.52 9.83 26.03
N LYS A 363 11.73 10.88 25.91
CA LYS A 363 10.34 10.89 26.35
C LYS A 363 9.41 11.02 25.13
N LEU A 364 8.33 10.25 25.15
CA LEU A 364 7.22 10.44 24.25
C LEU A 364 6.48 11.75 24.62
N ARG A 365 6.30 12.64 23.65
CA ARG A 365 5.60 13.93 23.83
C ARG A 365 4.11 13.79 23.52
N LYS A 366 3.80 13.19 22.39
CA LYS A 366 2.43 12.93 21.93
C LYS A 366 2.40 11.74 20.96
N TYR A 367 1.20 11.24 20.71
CA TYR A 367 0.98 10.18 19.74
C TYR A 367 -0.35 10.36 18.99
N LYS A 368 -0.45 9.73 17.82
CA LYS A 368 -1.72 9.49 17.12
C LYS A 368 -1.74 8.03 16.65
N VAL A 369 -2.90 7.40 16.75
CA VAL A 369 -3.14 6.03 16.31
C VAL A 369 -4.24 6.04 15.26
N VAL A 370 -3.93 5.59 14.07
CA VAL A 370 -4.90 5.49 12.96
C VAL A 370 -5.23 4.02 12.74
N LYS A 371 -6.46 3.64 13.04
CA LYS A 371 -6.99 2.30 12.89
C LYS A 371 -7.72 2.15 11.58
N THR A 372 -7.28 1.25 10.73
CA THR A 372 -7.95 0.92 9.47
C THR A 372 -8.38 -0.55 9.49
N PRO A 373 -9.64 -0.84 9.90
CA PRO A 373 -10.11 -2.22 10.08
C PRO A 373 -10.14 -3.04 8.78
N ARG A 374 -10.29 -2.37 7.64
CA ARG A 374 -10.36 -2.96 6.30
C ARG A 374 -9.53 -2.13 5.34
N SER A 375 -8.23 -2.32 5.36
CA SER A 375 -7.29 -1.56 4.54
C SER A 375 -7.23 -2.12 3.10
N VAL A 376 -6.20 -2.86 2.76
CA VAL A 376 -6.09 -3.54 1.47
C VAL A 376 -6.81 -4.89 1.53
N TYR A 377 -7.20 -5.46 0.39
CA TYR A 377 -7.70 -6.84 0.40
C TYR A 377 -6.62 -7.81 0.87
N LYS A 378 -7.01 -8.79 1.67
CA LYS A 378 -6.13 -9.84 2.18
C LYS A 378 -5.72 -10.75 1.03
N ALA A 379 -4.47 -10.65 0.60
CA ALA A 379 -3.94 -11.38 -0.55
C ALA A 379 -3.51 -12.79 -0.13
N VAL A 380 -4.48 -13.65 0.15
CA VAL A 380 -4.30 -15.07 0.49
C VAL A 380 -4.20 -15.93 -0.77
N PRO A 381 -3.71 -17.18 -0.66
CA PRO A 381 -3.72 -18.14 -1.77
C PRO A 381 -5.11 -18.26 -2.43
N GLY A 382 -5.15 -18.22 -3.76
CA GLY A 382 -6.37 -18.31 -4.55
C GLY A 382 -7.16 -17.00 -4.66
N CYS A 383 -6.71 -15.90 -4.08
CA CYS A 383 -7.48 -14.65 -4.10
C CYS A 383 -7.59 -14.01 -5.50
N GLN A 384 -6.73 -14.37 -6.44
CA GLN A 384 -6.72 -13.76 -7.78
C GLN A 384 -8.00 -14.03 -8.56
N GLU A 385 -8.64 -15.18 -8.40
CA GLU A 385 -9.89 -15.55 -9.09
C GLU A 385 -11.10 -14.70 -8.67
N PHE A 386 -11.04 -14.06 -7.50
CA PHE A 386 -12.10 -13.20 -6.96
C PHE A 386 -11.98 -11.74 -7.41
N ARG A 387 -10.88 -11.36 -8.03
CA ARG A 387 -10.62 -9.99 -8.47
C ARG A 387 -11.38 -9.68 -9.76
N PRO A 388 -12.29 -8.67 -9.75
CA PRO A 388 -13.07 -8.34 -10.93
C PRO A 388 -12.23 -7.57 -11.97
N SER A 389 -12.62 -7.64 -13.24
CA SER A 389 -12.11 -6.72 -14.25
C SER A 389 -12.65 -5.30 -14.05
N GLN A 390 -12.01 -4.31 -14.67
CA GLN A 390 -12.48 -2.92 -14.63
C GLN A 390 -13.80 -2.73 -15.37
N ARG A 391 -14.06 -3.55 -16.40
CA ARG A 391 -15.35 -3.60 -17.07
C ARG A 391 -16.29 -4.54 -16.31
N SER A 392 -17.32 -3.98 -15.69
CA SER A 392 -18.34 -4.78 -15.05
C SER A 392 -19.31 -5.39 -16.09
N PRO A 393 -20.14 -6.36 -15.74
CA PRO A 393 -21.21 -6.86 -16.61
C PRO A 393 -22.32 -5.84 -16.88
N ILE A 394 -22.35 -4.73 -16.16
CA ILE A 394 -23.31 -3.63 -16.33
C ILE A 394 -22.75 -2.60 -17.31
N LYS A 395 -23.43 -2.36 -18.43
CA LYS A 395 -22.92 -1.57 -19.57
C LYS A 395 -22.36 -0.20 -19.24
N ASN A 396 -22.94 0.52 -18.30
CA ASN A 396 -22.52 1.88 -17.94
C ASN A 396 -21.90 1.96 -16.55
N PHE A 397 -21.46 0.82 -15.99
CA PHE A 397 -20.85 0.76 -14.67
C PHE A 397 -19.49 0.08 -14.72
N PHE A 398 -18.47 0.74 -14.17
CA PHE A 398 -17.08 0.33 -14.21
C PHE A 398 -16.49 0.28 -12.82
N LEU A 399 -15.40 -0.48 -12.66
CA LEU A 399 -14.70 -0.66 -11.40
C LEU A 399 -13.26 -0.17 -11.52
N ALA A 400 -12.79 0.51 -10.50
CA ALA A 400 -11.39 0.85 -10.30
C ALA A 400 -11.01 0.57 -8.85
N GLY A 401 -9.72 0.54 -8.55
CA GLY A 401 -9.19 0.25 -7.23
C GLY A 401 -8.17 -0.90 -7.27
N ASP A 402 -7.32 -0.92 -6.26
CA ASP A 402 -6.24 -1.90 -6.11
C ASP A 402 -6.74 -3.36 -6.12
N TYR A 403 -7.97 -3.60 -5.70
CA TYR A 403 -8.60 -4.92 -5.68
C TYR A 403 -9.04 -5.44 -7.05
N THR A 404 -9.20 -4.58 -8.06
CA THR A 404 -9.54 -5.02 -9.43
C THR A 404 -8.36 -5.71 -10.12
N MET A 405 -8.61 -6.51 -11.14
CA MET A 405 -7.58 -7.29 -11.80
C MET A 405 -6.54 -6.40 -12.49
N GLN A 406 -5.33 -6.42 -11.98
CA GLN A 406 -4.14 -5.77 -12.52
C GLN A 406 -2.88 -6.43 -11.91
N LYS A 407 -1.71 -6.19 -12.49
CA LYS A 407 -0.48 -6.95 -12.19
C LYS A 407 0.32 -6.49 -10.94
N TYR A 408 -0.06 -5.39 -10.27
CA TYR A 408 0.68 -4.84 -9.11
C TYR A 408 -0.02 -5.09 -7.76
N LEU A 409 -1.08 -5.87 -7.76
CA LEU A 409 -1.79 -6.29 -6.55
C LEU A 409 -2.30 -5.13 -5.68
N ALA A 410 -2.36 -5.32 -4.37
CA ALA A 410 -2.84 -4.34 -3.40
C ALA A 410 -1.78 -3.27 -3.11
N SER A 411 -1.64 -2.28 -3.97
CA SER A 411 -0.65 -1.20 -3.87
C SER A 411 -1.13 0.10 -4.49
N MET A 412 -0.45 1.21 -4.20
CA MET A 412 -0.69 2.50 -4.88
C MET A 412 -0.49 2.39 -6.39
N GLU A 413 0.53 1.66 -6.83
CA GLU A 413 0.78 1.38 -8.24
C GLU A 413 -0.38 0.61 -8.88
N GLY A 414 -0.91 -0.41 -8.17
CA GLY A 414 -2.08 -1.16 -8.61
C GLY A 414 -3.33 -0.30 -8.71
N ALA A 415 -3.52 0.64 -7.79
CA ALA A 415 -4.63 1.59 -7.81
C ALA A 415 -4.56 2.52 -9.04
N VAL A 416 -3.40 3.10 -9.32
CA VAL A 416 -3.20 3.96 -10.51
C VAL A 416 -3.40 3.18 -11.80
N LEU A 417 -2.79 2.00 -11.92
CA LEU A 417 -2.99 1.15 -13.10
C LEU A 417 -4.46 0.77 -13.28
N SER A 418 -5.18 0.47 -12.21
CA SER A 418 -6.60 0.15 -12.29
C SER A 418 -7.43 1.31 -12.83
N GLY A 419 -7.10 2.54 -12.44
CA GLY A 419 -7.73 3.76 -12.97
C GLY A 419 -7.49 3.94 -14.47
N LYS A 420 -6.26 3.73 -14.93
CA LYS A 420 -5.91 3.76 -16.37
C LYS A 420 -6.69 2.70 -17.16
N LEU A 421 -6.70 1.45 -16.69
CA LEU A 421 -7.44 0.35 -17.33
C LEU A 421 -8.96 0.59 -17.33
N CYS A 422 -9.49 1.22 -16.28
CA CYS A 422 -10.89 1.61 -16.22
C CYS A 422 -11.21 2.68 -17.28
N ALA A 423 -10.40 3.73 -17.40
CA ALA A 423 -10.56 4.77 -18.42
C ALA A 423 -10.47 4.20 -19.85
N GLU A 424 -9.52 3.30 -20.10
CA GLU A 424 -9.42 2.59 -21.38
C GLU A 424 -10.68 1.76 -21.69
N SER A 425 -11.24 1.10 -20.68
CA SER A 425 -12.47 0.31 -20.80
C SER A 425 -13.68 1.18 -21.15
N ILE A 426 -13.80 2.36 -20.53
CA ILE A 426 -14.84 3.34 -20.84
C ILE A 426 -14.67 3.85 -22.29
N ASN A 427 -13.48 4.30 -22.65
CA ASN A 427 -13.21 4.81 -24.00
C ASN A 427 -13.54 3.77 -25.08
N LYS A 428 -13.17 2.52 -24.86
CA LYS A 428 -13.46 1.42 -25.79
C LYS A 428 -14.97 1.19 -25.95
N GLU A 429 -15.73 1.21 -24.85
CA GLU A 429 -17.18 1.03 -24.85
C GLU A 429 -17.89 2.13 -25.67
N TYR A 430 -17.50 3.39 -25.44
CA TYR A 430 -18.17 4.54 -26.06
C TYR A 430 -17.70 4.80 -27.49
N SER A 431 -16.44 4.59 -27.85
CA SER A 431 -15.96 4.67 -29.23
C SER A 431 -16.57 3.61 -30.16
N GLN A 432 -16.96 2.45 -29.62
CA GLN A 432 -17.67 1.44 -30.40
C GLN A 432 -19.14 1.83 -30.66
N LYS A 433 -19.77 2.57 -29.74
CA LYS A 433 -21.15 3.08 -29.95
C LYS A 433 -21.21 4.11 -31.07
N GLU A 434 -20.24 5.03 -31.13
CA GLU A 434 -20.17 6.03 -32.20
C GLU A 434 -20.02 5.41 -33.59
N LYS A 435 -19.20 4.36 -33.73
CA LYS A 435 -19.01 3.64 -35.01
C LYS A 435 -20.23 2.81 -35.44
N ASN A 436 -21.12 2.43 -34.52
CA ASN A 436 -22.33 1.68 -34.84
C ASN A 436 -23.54 2.59 -35.15
N ILE A 437 -23.40 3.90 -34.95
CA ILE A 437 -24.43 4.91 -35.23
C ILE A 437 -24.12 5.67 -36.55
N SER A 438 -22.88 5.63 -36.99
CA SER A 438 -22.43 6.16 -38.31
C SER A 438 -22.55 5.10 -39.39
#